data_adaf671f56f3dd4cc94e266471bfe866
#
_entry.id   adaf671f56f3dd4cc94e266471bfe866
#
_cell.length_a   1.000
_cell.length_b   1.000
_cell.length_c   1.000
_cell.angle_alpha   90.00
_cell.angle_beta   90.00
_cell.angle_gamma   90.00
#
_symmetry.space_group_name_H-M   'P 1'
#
loop_
_entity.id
_entity.type
_entity.pdbx_description
1 polymer ?
#
loop_
_entity_poly.entity_id
_entity_poly.type
_entity_poly.pdbx_seq_one_letter_code
_entity_poly.pdbx_strand_id
1 'polypeptide(L)'
;MQMQDLFILSIILFLVVPGYFASLPNSAIKELREKYDGYGDDWIFMPDGNGQPQVAVLKGYVPEARFFDEDRITYFLYTRDNPKNGTKIKINDKESLKKSQFSPSRQTKFITHGWKSSASSTGFLNMKDAWLAQGEYNVFLVDWEPLAASTFYLGPMANTGRVGKDAATFIDFLVHETGMKTEDVHFIGHSLGAHVAGNTGHQTTSGRLGRISGLDPALPGIHIFSTLETRLDPSDAKFVDIIHSCGGVLGYFQPLGHADFYPNGGMAVQPGCCCLPELLEACSHGRSYEYFTESIMMKTGFPATRCSDWDHYMGKKCSDSDVAYMGAYTDPSTNGSYFLQTRHQKPYGYAAEVTQNEV
;
A
#
# COMPACT_ATOMS: atom_id res chain seq x y z
N MET A 1 -6.82 5.18 29.86
CA MET A 1 -6.32 3.85 29.56
C MET A 1 -5.27 4.07 28.47
N GLN A 2 -4.04 3.70 28.70
CA GLN A 2 -2.97 3.90 27.71
C GLN A 2 -3.17 2.94 26.53
N MET A 3 -2.69 3.28 25.33
CA MET A 3 -2.77 2.43 24.12
C MET A 3 -2.24 1.00 24.37
N GLN A 4 -1.21 0.89 25.22
CA GLN A 4 -0.65 -0.37 25.69
C GLN A 4 -1.67 -1.26 26.44
N ASP A 5 -2.53 -0.66 27.28
CA ASP A 5 -3.58 -1.39 28.00
C ASP A 5 -4.67 -1.89 27.03
N LEU A 6 -5.01 -1.11 26.02
CA LEU A 6 -5.94 -1.50 24.94
C LEU A 6 -5.37 -2.64 24.10
N PHE A 7 -4.07 -2.60 23.76
CA PHE A 7 -3.40 -3.64 23.01
C PHE A 7 -3.31 -4.95 23.79
N ILE A 8 -2.88 -4.89 25.06
CA ILE A 8 -2.84 -6.08 25.94
C ILE A 8 -4.25 -6.63 26.15
N LEU A 9 -5.26 -5.76 26.30
CA LEU A 9 -6.66 -6.18 26.40
C LEU A 9 -7.14 -6.83 25.09
N SER A 10 -6.73 -6.33 23.93
CA SER A 10 -7.04 -6.94 22.64
C SER A 10 -6.37 -8.30 22.47
N ILE A 11 -5.10 -8.47 22.88
CA ILE A 11 -4.43 -9.77 22.93
C ILE A 11 -5.20 -10.74 23.84
N ILE A 12 -5.63 -10.29 25.02
CA ILE A 12 -6.40 -11.10 25.95
C ILE A 12 -7.78 -11.47 25.37
N LEU A 13 -8.45 -10.54 24.67
CA LEU A 13 -9.75 -10.80 24.03
C LEU A 13 -9.64 -11.75 22.82
N PHE A 14 -8.55 -11.69 22.07
CA PHE A 14 -8.34 -12.57 20.89
C PHE A 14 -7.93 -13.99 21.28
N LEU A 15 -7.31 -14.19 22.43
CA LEU A 15 -7.01 -15.53 22.96
C LEU A 15 -8.22 -16.24 23.58
N VAL A 16 -9.37 -15.53 23.70
CA VAL A 16 -10.61 -16.08 24.27
C VAL A 16 -11.55 -16.49 23.15
N VAL A 17 -11.49 -17.75 22.75
CA VAL A 17 -12.56 -18.40 21.99
C VAL A 17 -13.86 -18.28 22.78
N PRO A 18 -15.00 -17.89 22.19
CA PRO A 18 -16.27 -17.81 22.90
C PRO A 18 -16.60 -19.14 23.58
N GLY A 19 -16.51 -19.17 24.90
CA GLY A 19 -16.84 -20.36 25.70
C GLY A 19 -15.83 -20.76 26.80
N TYR A 20 -14.62 -20.21 26.80
CA TYR A 20 -13.63 -20.46 27.89
C TYR A 20 -13.11 -19.13 28.45
N PHE A 21 -13.77 -18.63 29.49
CA PHE A 21 -13.22 -17.59 30.36
C PHE A 21 -12.14 -18.20 31.27
N ALA A 22 -10.98 -18.50 30.76
CA ALA A 22 -9.80 -18.68 31.61
C ALA A 22 -9.13 -17.31 31.70
N SER A 23 -9.25 -16.63 32.86
CA SER A 23 -8.44 -15.46 33.16
C SER A 23 -6.96 -15.90 33.09
N LEU A 24 -6.15 -15.22 32.26
CA LEU A 24 -4.72 -15.46 32.27
C LEU A 24 -4.20 -15.23 33.70
N PRO A 25 -3.30 -16.08 34.21
CA PRO A 25 -2.69 -15.88 35.51
C PRO A 25 -1.92 -14.55 35.54
N ASN A 26 -1.92 -13.86 36.67
CA ASN A 26 -1.25 -12.57 36.84
C ASN A 26 0.24 -12.60 36.41
N SER A 27 0.89 -13.73 36.51
CA SER A 27 2.26 -13.93 36.02
C SER A 27 2.38 -13.81 34.50
N ALA A 28 1.42 -14.38 33.75
CA ALA A 28 1.40 -14.28 32.30
C ALA A 28 1.07 -12.85 31.82
N ILE A 29 0.17 -12.16 32.53
CA ILE A 29 -0.13 -10.74 32.27
C ILE A 29 1.11 -9.88 32.51
N LYS A 30 1.85 -10.12 33.59
CA LYS A 30 3.10 -9.41 33.90
C LYS A 30 4.15 -9.64 32.83
N GLU A 31 4.33 -10.88 32.40
CA GLU A 31 5.28 -11.25 31.33
C GLU A 31 4.92 -10.58 29.99
N LEU A 32 3.62 -10.52 29.62
CA LEU A 32 3.16 -9.80 28.45
C LEU A 32 3.43 -8.30 28.54
N ARG A 33 3.19 -7.69 29.71
CA ARG A 33 3.48 -6.25 29.91
C ARG A 33 4.98 -5.97 29.79
N GLU A 34 5.84 -6.81 30.33
CA GLU A 34 7.29 -6.68 30.21
C GLU A 34 7.76 -6.89 28.76
N LYS A 35 7.18 -7.86 28.04
CA LYS A 35 7.50 -8.15 26.64
C LYS A 35 7.10 -7.00 25.68
N TYR A 36 5.97 -6.33 25.95
CA TYR A 36 5.44 -5.27 25.09
C TYR A 36 5.56 -3.87 25.75
N ASP A 37 6.51 -3.70 26.66
CA ASP A 37 6.78 -2.40 27.25
C ASP A 37 7.19 -1.39 26.18
N GLY A 38 6.54 -0.20 26.19
CA GLY A 38 6.72 0.84 25.17
C GLY A 38 6.07 0.56 23.81
N TYR A 39 5.35 -0.57 23.62
CA TYR A 39 4.65 -0.86 22.37
C TYR A 39 3.59 0.21 22.05
N GLY A 40 3.58 0.67 20.80
CA GLY A 40 2.69 1.76 20.33
C GLY A 40 3.25 3.16 20.54
N ASP A 41 4.16 3.34 21.50
CA ASP A 41 4.78 4.63 21.83
C ASP A 41 6.25 4.71 21.42
N ASP A 42 7.05 3.71 21.78
CA ASP A 42 8.50 3.68 21.54
C ASP A 42 8.87 2.81 20.34
N TRP A 43 8.08 1.78 20.09
CA TRP A 43 8.27 0.85 18.99
C TRP A 43 6.96 0.14 18.63
N ILE A 44 6.89 -0.38 17.39
CA ILE A 44 5.78 -1.19 16.88
C ILE A 44 6.32 -2.36 16.07
N PHE A 45 5.48 -3.38 15.82
CA PHE A 45 5.76 -4.35 14.76
C PHE A 45 5.28 -3.83 13.41
N MET A 46 6.14 -3.93 12.40
CA MET A 46 5.80 -3.67 11.01
C MET A 46 6.35 -4.79 10.12
N PRO A 47 5.65 -5.17 9.05
CA PRO A 47 6.16 -6.17 8.12
C PRO A 47 7.34 -5.63 7.31
N ASP A 48 8.32 -6.49 7.08
CA ASP A 48 9.30 -6.29 6.02
C ASP A 48 8.72 -6.63 4.63
N GLY A 49 9.55 -6.54 3.59
CA GLY A 49 9.16 -6.83 2.21
C GLY A 49 8.67 -8.26 1.93
N ASN A 50 8.88 -9.18 2.87
CA ASN A 50 8.41 -10.57 2.80
C ASN A 50 7.23 -10.84 3.74
N GLY A 51 6.69 -9.80 4.37
CA GLY A 51 5.58 -9.89 5.31
C GLY A 51 5.98 -10.41 6.69
N GLN A 52 7.29 -10.48 7.00
CA GLN A 52 7.76 -10.92 8.32
C GLN A 52 7.75 -9.73 9.29
N PRO A 53 7.21 -9.91 10.52
CA PRO A 53 7.18 -8.83 11.51
C PRO A 53 8.59 -8.47 11.97
N GLN A 54 8.87 -7.18 11.95
CA GLN A 54 10.12 -6.57 12.38
C GLN A 54 9.83 -5.46 13.37
N VAL A 55 10.74 -5.22 14.31
CA VAL A 55 10.63 -4.08 15.24
C VAL A 55 10.96 -2.79 14.50
N ALA A 56 10.01 -1.86 14.49
CA ALA A 56 10.16 -0.49 14.02
C ALA A 56 10.27 0.43 15.24
N VAL A 57 11.42 1.06 15.44
CA VAL A 57 11.67 1.98 16.55
C VAL A 57 11.12 3.36 16.20
N LEU A 58 10.24 3.89 17.05
CA LEU A 58 9.58 5.19 16.84
C LEU A 58 10.25 6.32 17.64
N LYS A 59 10.89 6.02 18.78
CA LYS A 59 11.57 7.00 19.65
C LYS A 59 13.05 6.64 19.82
N GLY A 60 13.84 7.64 20.07
CA GLY A 60 15.29 7.51 20.19
C GLY A 60 16.00 7.91 18.90
N TYR A 61 17.04 8.71 19.01
CA TYR A 61 17.83 9.16 17.86
C TYR A 61 18.94 8.13 17.59
N VAL A 62 18.86 7.44 16.48
CA VAL A 62 19.99 6.72 15.90
C VAL A 62 20.53 7.58 14.76
N PRO A 63 21.73 8.18 14.89
CA PRO A 63 22.34 8.92 13.80
C PRO A 63 22.58 7.98 12.62
N GLU A 64 21.76 8.07 11.58
CA GLU A 64 22.09 7.46 10.31
C GLU A 64 23.12 8.35 9.61
N ALA A 65 24.21 7.72 9.14
CA ALA A 65 25.18 8.40 8.31
C ALA A 65 24.47 8.97 7.08
N ARG A 66 24.40 10.28 6.95
CA ARG A 66 23.90 10.99 5.77
C ARG A 66 24.91 10.83 4.64
N PHE A 67 24.93 9.70 3.98
CA PHE A 67 25.64 9.56 2.73
C PHE A 67 24.75 10.11 1.62
N PHE A 68 25.17 11.19 1.01
CA PHE A 68 24.57 11.75 -0.21
C PHE A 68 25.03 10.90 -1.40
N ASP A 69 24.41 9.74 -1.60
CA ASP A 69 24.68 8.89 -2.74
C ASP A 69 23.49 8.97 -3.70
N GLU A 70 23.74 9.45 -4.93
CA GLU A 70 22.71 9.62 -5.96
C GLU A 70 22.13 8.28 -6.46
N ASP A 71 22.81 7.16 -6.21
CA ASP A 71 22.40 5.82 -6.68
C ASP A 71 21.50 5.04 -5.71
N ARG A 72 20.82 5.72 -4.75
CA ARG A 72 19.97 5.05 -3.74
C ARG A 72 18.57 4.77 -4.19
N ILE A 73 18.15 5.31 -5.34
CA ILE A 73 16.84 5.09 -5.92
C ILE A 73 17.06 4.53 -7.31
N THR A 74 16.42 3.40 -7.61
CA THR A 74 16.59 2.71 -8.89
C THR A 74 15.24 2.47 -9.55
N TYR A 75 15.16 2.72 -10.85
CA TYR A 75 13.98 2.48 -11.68
C TYR A 75 14.23 1.28 -12.59
N PHE A 76 13.54 0.18 -12.36
CA PHE A 76 13.62 -1.03 -13.17
C PHE A 76 12.41 -1.12 -14.09
N LEU A 77 12.62 -0.94 -15.38
CA LEU A 77 11.60 -1.12 -16.42
C LEU A 77 11.41 -2.59 -16.77
N TYR A 78 10.17 -3.03 -16.72
CA TYR A 78 9.72 -4.32 -17.23
C TYR A 78 8.65 -4.11 -18.30
N THR A 79 8.71 -4.91 -19.33
CA THR A 79 7.70 -5.02 -20.40
C THR A 79 7.51 -6.50 -20.74
N ARG A 80 6.60 -6.83 -21.63
CA ARG A 80 6.49 -8.21 -22.15
C ARG A 80 7.74 -8.72 -22.83
N ASP A 81 8.58 -7.82 -23.36
CA ASP A 81 9.83 -8.17 -24.02
C ASP A 81 10.96 -8.48 -23.03
N ASN A 82 10.89 -7.94 -21.79
CA ASN A 82 11.87 -8.19 -20.72
C ASN A 82 11.19 -8.48 -19.36
N PRO A 83 10.28 -9.47 -19.24
CA PRO A 83 9.43 -9.63 -18.06
C PRO A 83 10.18 -10.07 -16.79
N LYS A 84 11.37 -10.69 -16.94
CA LYS A 84 12.16 -11.24 -15.81
C LYS A 84 13.33 -10.36 -15.43
N ASN A 85 13.96 -9.71 -16.40
CA ASN A 85 15.17 -8.92 -16.20
C ASN A 85 14.84 -7.45 -16.46
N GLY A 86 14.58 -6.70 -15.38
CA GLY A 86 14.28 -5.28 -15.47
C GLY A 86 15.46 -4.47 -16.04
N THR A 87 15.17 -3.58 -16.98
CA THR A 87 16.17 -2.65 -17.50
C THR A 87 16.27 -1.45 -16.56
N LYS A 88 17.45 -1.22 -15.97
CA LYS A 88 17.71 -0.03 -15.16
C LYS A 88 17.76 1.21 -16.03
N ILE A 89 16.92 2.20 -15.73
CA ILE A 89 16.95 3.51 -16.40
C ILE A 89 17.31 4.56 -15.35
N LYS A 90 18.26 5.44 -15.69
CA LYS A 90 18.70 6.54 -14.83
C LYS A 90 18.11 7.85 -15.32
N ILE A 91 17.86 8.78 -14.39
CA ILE A 91 17.51 10.17 -14.72
C ILE A 91 18.62 10.77 -15.58
N ASN A 92 18.25 11.51 -16.64
CA ASN A 92 19.14 12.14 -17.61
C ASN A 92 19.98 11.17 -18.48
N ASP A 93 19.81 9.86 -18.35
CA ASP A 93 20.47 8.87 -19.23
C ASP A 93 19.60 8.54 -20.45
N LYS A 94 19.64 9.43 -21.46
CA LYS A 94 18.91 9.27 -22.73
C LYS A 94 19.29 8.00 -23.48
N GLU A 95 20.53 7.55 -23.35
CA GLU A 95 21.01 6.38 -24.05
C GLU A 95 20.47 5.07 -23.46
N SER A 96 20.36 4.98 -22.12
CA SER A 96 19.72 3.85 -21.47
C SER A 96 18.23 3.77 -21.82
N LEU A 97 17.55 4.94 -21.86
CA LEU A 97 16.14 5.02 -22.23
C LEU A 97 15.92 4.58 -23.68
N LYS A 98 16.71 5.06 -24.65
CA LYS A 98 16.61 4.68 -26.08
C LYS A 98 16.86 3.20 -26.32
N LYS A 99 17.76 2.58 -25.55
CA LYS A 99 18.10 1.15 -25.66
C LYS A 99 17.11 0.24 -24.91
N SER A 100 16.24 0.83 -24.11
CA SER A 100 15.24 0.08 -23.35
C SER A 100 14.03 -0.30 -24.20
N GLN A 101 13.14 -1.12 -23.63
CA GLN A 101 11.86 -1.50 -24.22
C GLN A 101 10.74 -0.51 -23.87
N PHE A 102 11.08 0.68 -23.40
CA PHE A 102 10.11 1.73 -23.09
C PHE A 102 9.37 2.19 -24.35
N SER A 103 8.06 2.33 -24.25
CA SER A 103 7.23 2.90 -25.32
C SER A 103 6.29 3.98 -24.77
N PRO A 104 6.38 5.24 -25.24
CA PRO A 104 5.53 6.32 -24.74
C PRO A 104 4.04 6.15 -25.10
N SER A 105 3.69 5.24 -26.00
CA SER A 105 2.31 4.92 -26.37
C SER A 105 1.64 3.91 -25.44
N ARG A 106 2.40 3.27 -24.54
CA ARG A 106 1.89 2.34 -23.54
C ARG A 106 1.57 3.07 -22.26
N GLN A 107 0.47 2.70 -21.60
CA GLN A 107 0.25 3.14 -20.22
C GLN A 107 1.41 2.69 -19.33
N THR A 108 1.81 3.56 -18.41
CA THR A 108 2.96 3.35 -17.54
C THR A 108 2.51 3.14 -16.10
N LYS A 109 2.90 2.02 -15.51
CA LYS A 109 2.65 1.65 -14.11
C LYS A 109 3.94 1.82 -13.32
N PHE A 110 3.91 2.65 -12.28
CA PHE A 110 4.96 2.71 -11.27
C PHE A 110 4.49 1.96 -10.03
N ILE A 111 5.32 1.08 -9.50
CA ILE A 111 5.04 0.29 -8.31
C ILE A 111 6.16 0.53 -7.32
N THR A 112 5.83 0.96 -6.09
CA THR A 112 6.81 1.26 -5.06
C THR A 112 6.48 0.60 -3.74
N HIS A 113 7.53 0.17 -3.05
CA HIS A 113 7.48 -0.54 -1.79
C HIS A 113 7.49 0.41 -0.59
N GLY A 114 7.32 -0.16 0.61
CA GLY A 114 7.38 0.53 1.89
C GLY A 114 8.65 0.23 2.69
N TRP A 115 8.54 0.32 4.00
CA TRP A 115 9.61 0.12 4.97
C TRP A 115 10.20 -1.31 4.90
N LYS A 116 11.54 -1.41 5.04
CA LYS A 116 12.32 -2.66 4.98
C LYS A 116 11.93 -3.60 3.85
N SER A 117 11.63 -3.01 2.68
CA SER A 117 11.23 -3.74 1.48
C SER A 117 12.09 -3.30 0.30
N SER A 118 11.90 -3.95 -0.85
CA SER A 118 12.64 -3.66 -2.09
C SER A 118 11.80 -3.99 -3.33
N ALA A 119 12.29 -3.60 -4.50
CA ALA A 119 11.71 -3.99 -5.78
C ALA A 119 11.73 -5.52 -6.03
N SER A 120 12.60 -6.25 -5.33
CA SER A 120 12.71 -7.71 -5.43
C SER A 120 11.74 -8.47 -4.52
N SER A 121 10.99 -7.78 -3.66
CA SER A 121 10.01 -8.42 -2.76
C SER A 121 8.87 -9.07 -3.56
N THR A 122 8.50 -10.28 -3.17
CA THR A 122 7.58 -11.15 -3.91
C THR A 122 6.24 -10.48 -4.26
N GLY A 123 5.68 -9.68 -3.34
CA GLY A 123 4.40 -8.98 -3.57
C GLY A 123 4.44 -8.05 -4.78
N PHE A 124 5.53 -7.28 -4.94
CA PHE A 124 5.69 -6.31 -6.03
C PHE A 124 6.08 -6.99 -7.35
N LEU A 125 6.87 -8.07 -7.30
CA LEU A 125 7.14 -8.91 -8.47
C LEU A 125 5.86 -9.55 -9.01
N ASN A 126 5.01 -10.09 -8.13
CA ASN A 126 3.71 -10.66 -8.52
C ASN A 126 2.79 -9.59 -9.13
N MET A 127 2.76 -8.38 -8.58
CA MET A 127 1.95 -7.27 -9.12
C MET A 127 2.45 -6.85 -10.51
N LYS A 128 3.77 -6.74 -10.70
CA LYS A 128 4.39 -6.49 -12.00
C LYS A 128 4.02 -7.59 -12.99
N ASP A 129 4.13 -8.86 -12.61
CA ASP A 129 3.80 -10.00 -13.47
C ASP A 129 2.31 -10.01 -13.86
N ALA A 130 1.42 -9.68 -12.91
CA ALA A 130 -0.01 -9.56 -13.17
C ALA A 130 -0.30 -8.48 -14.25
N TRP A 131 0.31 -7.30 -14.15
CA TRP A 131 0.16 -6.25 -15.18
C TRP A 131 0.64 -6.71 -16.54
N LEU A 132 1.85 -7.30 -16.62
CA LEU A 132 2.41 -7.78 -17.90
C LEU A 132 1.58 -8.92 -18.52
N ALA A 133 0.91 -9.73 -17.70
CA ALA A 133 -0.02 -10.76 -18.18
C ALA A 133 -1.26 -10.14 -18.83
N GLN A 134 -1.74 -8.99 -18.34
CA GLN A 134 -2.98 -8.36 -18.82
C GLN A 134 -2.82 -7.48 -20.05
N GLY A 135 -1.64 -6.96 -20.33
CA GLY A 135 -1.51 -6.05 -21.47
C GLY A 135 -0.08 -5.58 -21.76
N GLU A 136 0.02 -4.73 -22.76
CA GLU A 136 1.23 -4.03 -23.14
C GLU A 136 1.38 -2.78 -22.26
N TYR A 137 2.17 -2.89 -21.22
CA TYR A 137 2.46 -1.81 -20.27
C TYR A 137 3.97 -1.55 -20.18
N ASN A 138 4.36 -0.32 -19.85
CA ASN A 138 5.62 -0.07 -19.18
C ASN A 138 5.36 -0.26 -17.68
N VAL A 139 6.08 -1.16 -17.02
CA VAL A 139 5.97 -1.36 -15.58
C VAL A 139 7.30 -1.03 -14.93
N PHE A 140 7.35 0.06 -14.16
CA PHE A 140 8.52 0.43 -13.38
C PHE A 140 8.37 -0.06 -11.94
N LEU A 141 9.36 -0.81 -11.46
CA LEU A 141 9.54 -1.01 -10.03
C LEU A 141 10.51 0.06 -9.53
N VAL A 142 10.04 0.85 -8.56
CA VAL A 142 10.83 1.90 -7.91
C VAL A 142 11.46 1.32 -6.66
N ASP A 143 12.78 1.15 -6.68
CA ASP A 143 13.55 0.59 -5.58
C ASP A 143 14.27 1.69 -4.81
N TRP A 144 13.92 1.83 -3.55
CA TRP A 144 14.53 2.75 -2.60
C TRP A 144 14.93 2.04 -1.30
N GLU A 145 15.20 0.72 -1.39
CA GLU A 145 15.60 -0.13 -0.27
C GLU A 145 16.67 0.53 0.63
N PRO A 146 17.76 1.14 0.11
CA PRO A 146 18.78 1.76 0.95
C PRO A 146 18.27 2.91 1.83
N LEU A 147 17.14 3.55 1.45
CA LEU A 147 16.49 4.62 2.19
C LEU A 147 15.34 4.11 3.07
N ALA A 148 14.89 2.88 2.84
CA ALA A 148 13.78 2.22 3.54
C ALA A 148 14.24 1.26 4.64
N ALA A 149 15.53 0.91 4.71
CA ALA A 149 16.04 -0.22 5.48
C ALA A 149 16.22 0.06 6.98
N SER A 150 16.23 1.31 7.41
CA SER A 150 16.49 1.66 8.80
C SER A 150 15.45 1.07 9.76
N THR A 151 15.95 0.55 10.90
CA THR A 151 15.09 0.12 12.01
C THR A 151 14.47 1.33 12.74
N PHE A 152 15.12 2.49 12.72
CA PHE A 152 14.53 3.74 13.17
C PHE A 152 13.54 4.24 12.11
N TYR A 153 12.27 3.98 12.33
CA TYR A 153 11.20 4.14 11.36
C TYR A 153 11.02 5.56 10.82
N LEU A 154 11.26 6.57 11.67
CA LEU A 154 11.10 7.97 11.26
C LEU A 154 12.11 8.41 10.19
N GLY A 155 13.24 7.70 10.02
CA GLY A 155 14.19 7.92 8.93
C GLY A 155 13.59 7.57 7.56
N PRO A 156 13.19 6.32 7.29
CA PRO A 156 12.45 5.92 6.10
C PRO A 156 11.19 6.75 5.84
N MET A 157 10.44 7.07 6.90
CA MET A 157 9.26 7.94 6.80
C MET A 157 9.63 9.32 6.23
N ALA A 158 10.65 9.97 6.77
CA ALA A 158 11.12 11.28 6.28
C ALA A 158 11.68 11.20 4.84
N ASN A 159 12.23 10.05 4.44
CA ASN A 159 12.74 9.84 3.08
C ASN A 159 11.63 9.78 2.01
N THR A 160 10.35 9.57 2.38
CA THR A 160 9.25 9.50 1.39
C THR A 160 9.15 10.74 0.51
N GLY A 161 9.36 11.93 1.09
CA GLY A 161 9.36 13.19 0.33
C GLY A 161 10.53 13.28 -0.66
N ARG A 162 11.74 12.82 -0.25
CA ARG A 162 12.92 12.77 -1.12
C ARG A 162 12.73 11.79 -2.28
N VAL A 163 12.25 10.59 -1.98
CA VAL A 163 12.00 9.56 -3.00
C VAL A 163 10.90 10.02 -3.96
N GLY A 164 9.84 10.66 -3.44
CA GLY A 164 8.78 11.22 -4.27
C GLY A 164 9.28 12.31 -5.22
N LYS A 165 10.17 13.21 -4.74
CA LYS A 165 10.78 14.23 -5.59
C LYS A 165 11.66 13.65 -6.69
N ASP A 166 12.45 12.64 -6.36
CA ASP A 166 13.29 11.95 -7.34
C ASP A 166 12.41 11.24 -8.41
N ALA A 167 11.36 10.55 -7.97
CA ALA A 167 10.41 9.91 -8.89
C ALA A 167 9.65 10.91 -9.78
N ALA A 168 9.28 12.07 -9.26
CA ALA A 168 8.72 13.17 -10.05
C ALA A 168 9.70 13.65 -11.13
N THR A 169 10.97 13.84 -10.76
CA THR A 169 12.04 14.21 -11.71
C THR A 169 12.24 13.14 -12.78
N PHE A 170 12.13 11.85 -12.40
CA PHE A 170 12.21 10.74 -13.36
C PHE A 170 11.02 10.74 -14.34
N ILE A 171 9.81 10.98 -13.85
CA ILE A 171 8.61 11.09 -14.71
C ILE A 171 8.75 12.29 -15.65
N ASP A 172 9.16 13.47 -15.15
CA ASP A 172 9.37 14.66 -15.96
C ASP A 172 10.45 14.42 -17.05
N PHE A 173 11.51 13.68 -16.72
CA PHE A 173 12.52 13.23 -17.69
C PHE A 173 11.90 12.34 -18.78
N LEU A 174 11.09 11.35 -18.42
CA LEU A 174 10.41 10.50 -19.41
C LEU A 174 9.48 11.30 -20.31
N VAL A 175 8.70 12.22 -19.75
CA VAL A 175 7.81 13.11 -20.51
C VAL A 175 8.60 13.95 -21.51
N HIS A 176 9.68 14.60 -21.03
CA HIS A 176 10.50 15.47 -21.88
C HIS A 176 11.18 14.71 -23.02
N GLU A 177 11.73 13.53 -22.75
CA GLU A 177 12.52 12.78 -23.75
C GLU A 177 11.66 11.98 -24.73
N THR A 178 10.44 11.61 -24.36
CA THR A 178 9.65 10.64 -25.13
C THR A 178 8.28 11.15 -25.54
N GLY A 179 7.79 12.24 -24.95
CA GLY A 179 6.44 12.72 -25.16
C GLY A 179 5.37 11.87 -24.45
N MET A 180 5.77 11.01 -23.47
CA MET A 180 4.83 10.29 -22.61
C MET A 180 3.88 11.30 -21.94
N LYS A 181 2.61 10.95 -21.80
CA LYS A 181 1.65 11.80 -21.11
C LYS A 181 1.56 11.41 -19.63
N THR A 182 1.57 12.39 -18.74
CA THR A 182 1.41 12.14 -17.29
C THR A 182 0.06 11.51 -16.95
N GLU A 183 -0.99 11.78 -17.77
CA GLU A 183 -2.30 11.16 -17.59
C GLU A 183 -2.33 9.65 -17.88
N ASP A 184 -1.34 9.11 -18.60
CA ASP A 184 -1.16 7.67 -18.83
C ASP A 184 -0.36 6.99 -17.71
N VAL A 185 0.07 7.75 -16.68
CA VAL A 185 0.80 7.23 -15.52
C VAL A 185 -0.17 6.84 -14.43
N HIS A 186 -0.01 5.60 -13.95
CA HIS A 186 -0.63 5.08 -12.74
C HIS A 186 0.45 4.72 -11.72
N PHE A 187 0.52 5.45 -10.61
CA PHE A 187 1.48 5.19 -9.55
C PHE A 187 0.82 4.40 -8.41
N ILE A 188 1.42 3.28 -8.01
CA ILE A 188 0.89 2.33 -7.04
C ILE A 188 1.89 2.22 -5.90
N GLY A 189 1.49 2.58 -4.69
CA GLY A 189 2.36 2.56 -3.53
C GLY A 189 1.76 1.82 -2.35
N HIS A 190 2.55 0.98 -1.68
CA HIS A 190 2.16 0.28 -0.46
C HIS A 190 2.81 0.92 0.76
N SER A 191 2.06 1.08 1.86
CA SER A 191 2.59 1.57 3.14
C SER A 191 3.24 2.96 2.99
N LEU A 192 4.51 3.14 3.38
CA LEU A 192 5.29 4.36 3.10
C LEU A 192 5.37 4.68 1.60
N GLY A 193 5.35 3.65 0.73
CA GLY A 193 5.31 3.84 -0.71
C GLY A 193 4.06 4.58 -1.21
N ALA A 194 2.94 4.50 -0.51
CA ALA A 194 1.75 5.29 -0.83
C ALA A 194 2.02 6.80 -0.68
N HIS A 195 2.78 7.19 0.35
CA HIS A 195 3.21 8.59 0.53
C HIS A 195 4.32 9.00 -0.45
N VAL A 196 5.18 8.05 -0.87
CA VAL A 196 6.08 8.30 -2.01
C VAL A 196 5.26 8.62 -3.27
N ALA A 197 4.21 7.85 -3.56
CA ALA A 197 3.34 8.10 -4.72
C ALA A 197 2.64 9.47 -4.63
N GLY A 198 2.12 9.85 -3.46
CA GLY A 198 1.55 11.18 -3.22
C GLY A 198 2.56 12.29 -3.47
N ASN A 199 3.72 12.21 -2.80
CA ASN A 199 4.81 13.17 -3.00
C ASN A 199 5.28 13.25 -4.47
N THR A 200 5.24 12.14 -5.21
CA THR A 200 5.56 12.13 -6.65
C THR A 200 4.52 12.92 -7.43
N GLY A 201 3.22 12.67 -7.18
CA GLY A 201 2.13 13.38 -7.86
C GLY A 201 2.17 14.87 -7.59
N HIS A 202 2.37 15.26 -6.32
CA HIS A 202 2.47 16.66 -5.88
C HIS A 202 3.65 17.41 -6.55
N GLN A 203 4.79 16.73 -6.76
CA GLN A 203 6.03 17.36 -7.23
C GLN A 203 6.27 17.20 -8.74
N THR A 204 5.45 16.44 -9.48
CA THR A 204 5.57 16.31 -10.93
C THR A 204 5.18 17.63 -11.62
N THR A 205 6.08 18.18 -12.45
CA THR A 205 5.91 19.48 -13.09
C THR A 205 5.33 19.41 -14.51
N SER A 206 5.46 18.27 -15.18
CA SER A 206 4.98 18.06 -16.55
C SER A 206 3.47 17.86 -16.69
N GLY A 207 2.73 17.82 -15.56
CA GLY A 207 1.28 17.68 -15.50
C GLY A 207 0.83 16.72 -14.41
N ARG A 208 -0.48 16.69 -14.12
CA ARG A 208 -1.04 15.79 -13.10
C ARG A 208 -0.98 14.34 -13.56
N LEU A 209 -0.56 13.44 -12.66
CA LEU A 209 -0.63 12.00 -12.89
C LEU A 209 -2.08 11.56 -13.14
N GLY A 210 -2.27 10.57 -14.00
CA GLY A 210 -3.61 10.04 -14.28
C GLY A 210 -4.23 9.39 -13.05
N ARG A 211 -3.46 8.57 -12.31
CA ARG A 211 -3.96 7.85 -11.14
C ARG A 211 -2.87 7.56 -10.11
N ILE A 212 -3.25 7.61 -8.84
CA ILE A 212 -2.48 7.03 -7.74
C ILE A 212 -3.36 6.03 -7.00
N SER A 213 -2.83 4.83 -6.72
CA SER A 213 -3.47 3.86 -5.81
C SER A 213 -2.61 3.70 -4.56
N GLY A 214 -3.17 4.08 -3.40
CA GLY A 214 -2.56 3.90 -2.09
C GLY A 214 -3.02 2.58 -1.46
N LEU A 215 -2.08 1.66 -1.24
CA LEU A 215 -2.34 0.34 -0.67
C LEU A 215 -1.97 0.35 0.81
N ASP A 216 -2.96 0.50 1.67
CA ASP A 216 -2.85 0.68 3.12
C ASP A 216 -1.78 1.72 3.51
N PRO A 217 -1.99 3.01 3.14
CA PRO A 217 -1.02 4.07 3.38
C PRO A 217 -0.58 4.14 4.83
N ALA A 218 0.73 4.21 5.10
CA ALA A 218 1.29 4.14 6.43
C ALA A 218 0.78 5.25 7.36
N LEU A 219 0.32 4.89 8.57
CA LEU A 219 -0.14 5.82 9.61
C LEU A 219 1.00 6.30 10.52
N PRO A 220 1.87 5.43 11.09
CA PRO A 220 2.78 5.81 12.15
C PRO A 220 3.68 6.99 11.75
N GLY A 221 3.74 8.00 12.59
CA GLY A 221 4.51 9.22 12.35
C GLY A 221 3.93 10.17 11.30
N ILE A 222 3.39 9.66 10.21
CA ILE A 222 2.82 10.48 9.13
C ILE A 222 1.69 11.37 9.64
N HIS A 223 0.77 10.83 10.45
CA HIS A 223 -0.36 11.58 11.01
C HIS A 223 0.06 12.73 11.96
N ILE A 224 1.28 12.71 12.47
CA ILE A 224 1.82 13.73 13.40
C ILE A 224 2.70 14.74 12.66
N PHE A 225 3.57 14.27 11.75
CA PHE A 225 4.67 15.06 11.21
C PHE A 225 4.44 15.50 9.75
N SER A 226 3.38 15.03 9.09
CA SER A 226 3.11 15.37 7.70
C SER A 226 2.01 16.41 7.54
N THR A 227 2.12 17.20 6.47
CA THR A 227 1.06 18.08 5.96
C THR A 227 0.36 17.42 4.77
N LEU A 228 -0.67 18.04 4.22
CA LEU A 228 -1.28 17.59 2.95
C LEU A 228 -0.27 17.56 1.80
N GLU A 229 0.70 18.47 1.81
CA GLU A 229 1.75 18.56 0.77
C GLU A 229 2.81 17.46 0.87
N THR A 230 2.92 16.76 2.02
CA THR A 230 3.98 15.78 2.29
C THR A 230 3.46 14.36 2.53
N ARG A 231 2.17 14.15 2.40
CA ARG A 231 1.52 12.83 2.43
C ARG A 231 0.56 12.69 1.27
N LEU A 232 0.13 11.46 1.00
CA LEU A 232 -0.89 11.20 -0.02
C LEU A 232 -2.22 11.89 0.29
N ASP A 233 -2.78 12.57 -0.71
CA ASP A 233 -4.11 13.18 -0.69
C ASP A 233 -4.77 13.21 -2.09
N PRO A 234 -6.06 13.59 -2.21
CA PRO A 234 -6.76 13.57 -3.51
C PRO A 234 -6.18 14.54 -4.54
N SER A 235 -5.44 15.57 -4.14
CA SER A 235 -4.90 16.57 -5.08
C SER A 235 -3.69 16.04 -5.88
N ASP A 236 -3.08 14.93 -5.48
CA ASP A 236 -1.84 14.42 -6.06
C ASP A 236 -2.00 13.79 -7.45
N ALA A 237 -3.21 13.39 -7.83
CA ALA A 237 -3.49 12.86 -9.16
C ALA A 237 -4.89 13.27 -9.66
N LYS A 238 -5.19 12.99 -10.94
CA LYS A 238 -6.56 13.15 -11.46
C LYS A 238 -7.54 12.24 -10.72
N PHE A 239 -7.09 11.04 -10.35
CA PHE A 239 -7.83 10.09 -9.53
C PHE A 239 -6.91 9.44 -8.49
N VAL A 240 -7.33 9.44 -7.24
CA VAL A 240 -6.64 8.78 -6.12
C VAL A 240 -7.61 7.79 -5.48
N ASP A 241 -7.23 6.53 -5.39
CA ASP A 241 -7.99 5.49 -4.71
C ASP A 241 -7.14 4.78 -3.67
N ILE A 242 -7.79 4.40 -2.58
CA ILE A 242 -7.13 3.82 -1.42
C ILE A 242 -7.76 2.47 -1.07
N ILE A 243 -6.94 1.51 -0.69
CA ILE A 243 -7.39 0.25 -0.08
C ILE A 243 -6.89 0.24 1.36
N HIS A 244 -7.80 0.30 2.32
CA HIS A 244 -7.52 0.23 3.76
C HIS A 244 -7.63 -1.21 4.23
N SER A 245 -6.60 -1.78 4.85
CA SER A 245 -6.62 -3.17 5.33
C SER A 245 -6.07 -3.36 6.75
N CYS A 246 -5.33 -2.37 7.28
CA CYS A 246 -4.83 -2.35 8.66
C CYS A 246 -4.99 -0.96 9.29
N GLY A 247 -6.14 -0.32 8.99
CA GLY A 247 -6.44 1.05 9.39
C GLY A 247 -6.46 1.25 10.90
N GLY A 248 -5.92 2.38 11.35
CA GLY A 248 -5.84 2.75 12.77
C GLY A 248 -4.66 2.16 13.54
N VAL A 249 -3.88 1.24 12.93
CA VAL A 249 -2.66 0.66 13.51
C VAL A 249 -1.48 0.96 12.60
N LEU A 250 -1.27 0.17 11.54
CA LEU A 250 -0.17 0.38 10.59
C LEU A 250 -0.58 1.30 9.43
N GLY A 251 -1.85 1.26 9.04
CA GLY A 251 -2.43 2.06 7.96
C GLY A 251 -3.35 3.18 8.44
N TYR A 252 -3.54 4.19 7.58
CA TYR A 252 -4.58 5.18 7.78
C TYR A 252 -5.97 4.54 7.75
N PHE A 253 -6.87 5.02 8.63
CA PHE A 253 -8.28 4.66 8.61
C PHE A 253 -9.14 5.77 7.98
N GLN A 254 -8.72 7.03 8.13
CA GLN A 254 -9.42 8.16 7.55
C GLN A 254 -9.28 8.16 6.03
N PRO A 255 -10.30 8.62 5.29
CA PRO A 255 -10.23 8.76 3.85
C PRO A 255 -9.03 9.61 3.40
N LEU A 256 -8.31 9.16 2.40
CA LEU A 256 -7.16 9.84 1.80
C LEU A 256 -7.30 9.99 0.27
N GLY A 257 -8.29 9.37 -0.33
CA GLY A 257 -8.52 9.35 -1.77
C GLY A 257 -9.76 10.09 -2.23
N HIS A 258 -10.00 10.07 -3.52
CA HIS A 258 -11.32 10.33 -4.09
C HIS A 258 -12.25 9.16 -3.76
N ALA A 259 -11.73 7.94 -3.87
CA ALA A 259 -12.42 6.70 -3.50
C ALA A 259 -11.60 5.93 -2.45
N ASP A 260 -12.22 5.58 -1.34
CA ASP A 260 -11.60 4.83 -0.25
C ASP A 260 -12.35 3.51 -0.03
N PHE A 261 -11.64 2.40 -0.17
CA PHE A 261 -12.19 1.05 -0.05
C PHE A 261 -11.78 0.42 1.27
N TYR A 262 -12.76 -0.16 1.96
CA TYR A 262 -12.63 -0.77 3.28
C TYR A 262 -13.00 -2.26 3.25
N PRO A 263 -12.16 -3.15 2.68
CA PRO A 263 -12.39 -4.58 2.74
C PRO A 263 -12.44 -5.06 4.18
N ASN A 264 -13.54 -5.75 4.55
CA ASN A 264 -13.78 -6.31 5.88
C ASN A 264 -13.70 -5.25 7.01
N GLY A 265 -14.17 -4.03 6.72
CA GLY A 265 -14.12 -2.90 7.64
C GLY A 265 -12.82 -2.09 7.61
N GLY A 266 -11.84 -2.47 6.77
CA GLY A 266 -10.60 -1.71 6.57
C GLY A 266 -9.59 -1.78 7.71
N MET A 267 -9.81 -2.63 8.70
CA MET A 267 -8.99 -2.75 9.90
C MET A 267 -8.31 -4.14 9.99
N ALA A 268 -7.35 -4.29 10.90
CA ALA A 268 -6.95 -5.60 11.36
C ALA A 268 -8.11 -6.20 12.21
N VAL A 269 -8.46 -7.49 12.11
CA VAL A 269 -7.81 -8.60 11.42
C VAL A 269 -8.49 -8.87 10.10
N GLN A 270 -7.74 -8.87 9.02
CA GLN A 270 -8.29 -9.29 7.73
C GLN A 270 -8.52 -10.81 7.70
N PRO A 271 -9.54 -11.31 6.96
CA PRO A 271 -9.84 -12.73 6.86
C PRO A 271 -8.63 -13.56 6.41
N GLY A 272 -8.38 -14.67 7.13
CA GLY A 272 -7.22 -15.54 6.89
C GLY A 272 -5.92 -15.05 7.52
N CYS A 273 -5.86 -13.85 8.08
CA CYS A 273 -4.77 -13.44 8.97
C CYS A 273 -5.05 -14.00 10.38
N CYS A 274 -4.09 -14.71 10.96
CA CYS A 274 -4.27 -15.36 12.25
C CYS A 274 -3.00 -15.32 13.10
N CYS A 275 -3.18 -15.73 14.30
CA CYS A 275 -2.24 -16.28 15.26
C CYS A 275 -1.66 -15.24 16.23
N LEU A 276 -0.44 -14.77 16.07
CA LEU A 276 0.16 -13.82 16.99
C LEU A 276 -0.16 -12.37 16.58
N PRO A 277 -0.31 -11.44 17.53
CA PRO A 277 -0.63 -10.04 17.24
C PRO A 277 0.28 -9.41 16.18
N GLU A 278 1.58 -9.61 16.31
CA GLU A 278 2.60 -9.12 15.37
C GLU A 278 2.42 -9.66 13.95
N LEU A 279 1.91 -10.90 13.81
CA LEU A 279 1.60 -11.52 12.51
C LEU A 279 0.25 -11.04 11.96
N LEU A 280 -0.73 -10.75 12.82
CA LEU A 280 -2.05 -10.26 12.43
C LEU A 280 -1.98 -8.91 11.72
N GLU A 281 -1.23 -7.98 12.30
CA GLU A 281 -1.05 -6.64 11.77
C GLU A 281 -0.24 -6.67 10.48
N ALA A 282 0.90 -7.39 10.46
CA ALA A 282 1.74 -7.55 9.28
C ALA A 282 0.98 -8.19 8.10
N CYS A 283 0.23 -9.26 8.38
CA CYS A 283 -0.62 -9.95 7.41
C CYS A 283 -1.72 -9.01 6.89
N SER A 284 -2.44 -8.33 7.79
CA SER A 284 -3.53 -7.43 7.42
C SER A 284 -3.03 -6.26 6.57
N HIS A 285 -1.89 -5.68 6.93
CA HIS A 285 -1.24 -4.62 6.15
C HIS A 285 -0.89 -5.07 4.72
N GLY A 286 -0.40 -6.31 4.59
CA GLY A 286 -0.09 -6.93 3.29
C GLY A 286 -1.31 -7.25 2.43
N ARG A 287 -2.50 -7.45 3.01
CA ARG A 287 -3.71 -7.76 2.25
C ARG A 287 -4.03 -6.71 1.19
N SER A 288 -3.73 -5.44 1.42
CA SER A 288 -3.99 -4.36 0.46
C SER A 288 -3.31 -4.61 -0.89
N TYR A 289 -2.03 -4.96 -0.91
CA TYR A 289 -1.34 -5.26 -2.17
C TYR A 289 -1.72 -6.64 -2.75
N GLU A 290 -2.13 -7.59 -1.93
CA GLU A 290 -2.62 -8.88 -2.42
C GLU A 290 -3.98 -8.73 -3.11
N TYR A 291 -4.92 -7.98 -2.52
CA TYR A 291 -6.23 -7.68 -3.13
C TYR A 291 -6.06 -6.89 -4.42
N PHE A 292 -5.19 -5.86 -4.41
CA PHE A 292 -4.92 -5.08 -5.61
C PHE A 292 -4.32 -5.94 -6.71
N THR A 293 -3.35 -6.80 -6.40
CA THR A 293 -2.72 -7.70 -7.38
C THR A 293 -3.75 -8.67 -7.98
N GLU A 294 -4.63 -9.23 -7.16
CA GLU A 294 -5.69 -10.12 -7.64
C GLU A 294 -6.70 -9.37 -8.52
N SER A 295 -7.03 -8.12 -8.18
CA SER A 295 -7.96 -7.30 -8.97
C SER A 295 -7.45 -7.01 -10.40
N ILE A 296 -6.14 -7.05 -10.63
CA ILE A 296 -5.57 -6.93 -11.99
C ILE A 296 -6.04 -8.09 -12.87
N MET A 297 -6.19 -9.29 -12.29
CA MET A 297 -6.63 -10.49 -13.00
C MET A 297 -8.15 -10.66 -12.98
N MET A 298 -8.85 -10.08 -12.00
CA MET A 298 -10.28 -10.23 -11.76
C MET A 298 -10.97 -8.87 -11.71
N LYS A 299 -11.26 -8.29 -12.87
CA LYS A 299 -11.78 -6.90 -13.01
C LYS A 299 -13.02 -6.58 -12.16
N THR A 300 -13.87 -7.55 -11.93
CA THR A 300 -15.13 -7.43 -11.17
C THR A 300 -15.12 -8.26 -9.88
N GLY A 301 -13.96 -8.74 -9.47
CA GLY A 301 -13.82 -9.67 -8.33
C GLY A 301 -14.06 -9.04 -6.96
N PHE A 302 -14.01 -7.72 -6.85
CA PHE A 302 -14.13 -7.00 -5.59
C PHE A 302 -15.24 -5.95 -5.63
N PRO A 303 -16.53 -6.37 -5.77
CA PRO A 303 -17.65 -5.43 -5.72
C PRO A 303 -17.77 -4.83 -4.32
N ALA A 304 -17.86 -3.51 -4.26
CA ALA A 304 -17.94 -2.74 -3.03
C ALA A 304 -19.13 -1.79 -3.07
N THR A 305 -19.87 -1.69 -1.97
CA THR A 305 -21.05 -0.86 -1.85
C THR A 305 -20.70 0.44 -1.12
N ARG A 306 -21.14 1.58 -1.64
CA ARG A 306 -20.99 2.87 -0.97
C ARG A 306 -21.80 2.89 0.31
N CYS A 307 -21.14 3.28 1.41
CA CYS A 307 -21.80 3.34 2.73
C CYS A 307 -21.13 4.35 3.65
N SER A 308 -21.81 4.72 4.72
CA SER A 308 -21.26 5.63 5.74
C SER A 308 -20.15 4.97 6.57
N ASP A 309 -20.35 3.70 6.91
CA ASP A 309 -19.46 2.93 7.77
C ASP A 309 -19.73 1.41 7.65
N TRP A 310 -18.86 0.62 8.31
CA TRP A 310 -18.92 -0.84 8.30
C TRP A 310 -20.19 -1.41 8.95
N ASP A 311 -20.67 -0.80 10.04
CA ASP A 311 -21.86 -1.30 10.75
C ASP A 311 -23.13 -1.11 9.91
N HIS A 312 -23.24 0.01 9.19
CA HIS A 312 -24.33 0.22 8.23
C HIS A 312 -24.25 -0.76 7.09
N TYR A 313 -23.05 -1.02 6.56
CA TYR A 313 -22.85 -2.01 5.50
C TYR A 313 -23.26 -3.42 5.96
N MET A 314 -22.77 -3.88 7.10
CA MET A 314 -23.13 -5.20 7.66
C MET A 314 -24.61 -5.28 8.03
N GLY A 315 -25.21 -4.18 8.44
CA GLY A 315 -26.64 -4.05 8.74
C GLY A 315 -27.52 -3.95 7.48
N LYS A 316 -26.95 -4.00 6.26
CA LYS A 316 -27.66 -3.84 4.97
C LYS A 316 -28.49 -2.55 4.89
N LYS A 317 -27.93 -1.45 5.44
CA LYS A 317 -28.58 -0.13 5.49
C LYS A 317 -28.11 0.80 4.36
N CYS A 318 -27.25 0.33 3.46
CA CYS A 318 -26.70 1.09 2.35
C CYS A 318 -27.48 0.83 1.07
N SER A 319 -27.39 1.75 0.10
CA SER A 319 -28.04 1.57 -1.20
C SER A 319 -27.30 0.52 -2.03
N ASP A 320 -27.98 -0.53 -2.44
CA ASP A 320 -27.42 -1.58 -3.30
C ASP A 320 -27.14 -1.10 -4.74
N SER A 321 -27.58 0.11 -5.11
CA SER A 321 -27.40 0.67 -6.45
C SER A 321 -26.08 1.45 -6.63
N ASP A 322 -25.36 1.77 -5.54
CA ASP A 322 -24.08 2.51 -5.60
C ASP A 322 -22.91 1.53 -5.35
N VAL A 323 -22.57 0.80 -6.40
CA VAL A 323 -21.52 -0.22 -6.40
C VAL A 323 -20.35 0.23 -7.24
N ALA A 324 -19.14 0.10 -6.68
CA ALA A 324 -17.87 0.25 -7.38
C ALA A 324 -17.05 -1.04 -7.27
N TYR A 325 -16.05 -1.21 -8.15
CA TYR A 325 -15.12 -2.34 -8.07
C TYR A 325 -13.77 -1.88 -7.54
N MET A 326 -13.39 -2.37 -6.36
CA MET A 326 -12.10 -2.08 -5.75
C MET A 326 -10.96 -2.65 -6.57
N GLY A 327 -9.88 -1.88 -6.75
CA GLY A 327 -8.61 -2.34 -7.29
C GLY A 327 -8.23 -1.74 -8.63
N ALA A 328 -7.52 -2.50 -9.47
CA ALA A 328 -6.83 -2.01 -10.66
C ALA A 328 -7.72 -1.28 -11.69
N TYR A 329 -9.01 -1.61 -11.73
CA TYR A 329 -9.97 -1.11 -12.71
C TYR A 329 -11.09 -0.27 -12.09
N THR A 330 -10.87 0.28 -10.89
CA THR A 330 -11.82 1.23 -10.29
C THR A 330 -12.09 2.38 -11.27
N ASP A 331 -13.37 2.68 -11.49
CA ASP A 331 -13.77 3.79 -12.38
C ASP A 331 -13.31 5.12 -11.76
N PRO A 332 -12.64 5.99 -12.52
CA PRO A 332 -12.19 7.29 -12.02
C PRO A 332 -13.32 8.27 -11.60
N SER A 333 -14.56 7.97 -11.92
CA SER A 333 -15.72 8.73 -11.44
C SER A 333 -16.17 8.32 -10.02
N THR A 334 -15.61 7.21 -9.48
CA THR A 334 -15.91 6.71 -8.14
C THR A 334 -15.49 7.72 -7.08
N ASN A 335 -16.38 8.01 -6.12
CA ASN A 335 -16.11 8.98 -5.06
C ASN A 335 -16.78 8.57 -3.74
N GLY A 336 -16.02 8.65 -2.63
CA GLY A 336 -16.49 8.37 -1.28
C GLY A 336 -15.97 7.04 -0.73
N SER A 337 -16.62 6.57 0.34
CA SER A 337 -16.21 5.37 1.08
C SER A 337 -17.03 4.15 0.67
N TYR A 338 -16.34 3.08 0.34
CA TYR A 338 -16.93 1.83 -0.15
C TYR A 338 -16.51 0.65 0.71
N PHE A 339 -17.45 -0.22 1.04
CA PHE A 339 -17.24 -1.38 1.90
C PHE A 339 -17.53 -2.68 1.14
N LEU A 340 -16.75 -3.71 1.47
CA LEU A 340 -16.89 -5.03 0.86
C LEU A 340 -16.38 -6.11 1.80
N GLN A 341 -16.78 -7.34 1.55
CA GLN A 341 -16.22 -8.51 2.18
C GLN A 341 -15.29 -9.24 1.21
N THR A 342 -14.31 -9.96 1.74
CA THR A 342 -13.41 -10.83 0.97
C THR A 342 -13.40 -12.24 1.53
N ARG A 343 -12.88 -13.19 0.75
CA ARG A 343 -12.62 -14.54 1.26
C ARG A 343 -11.37 -14.54 2.16
N HIS A 344 -11.23 -15.61 2.94
CA HIS A 344 -10.10 -15.80 3.84
C HIS A 344 -8.83 -16.34 3.15
N GLN A 345 -8.96 -16.82 1.92
CA GLN A 345 -7.86 -17.35 1.09
C GLN A 345 -8.05 -17.00 -0.38
N LYS A 346 -6.98 -17.08 -1.15
CA LYS A 346 -7.00 -16.86 -2.61
C LYS A 346 -7.88 -17.90 -3.32
N PRO A 347 -8.66 -17.46 -4.29
CA PRO A 347 -8.90 -16.07 -4.68
C PRO A 347 -9.73 -15.34 -3.61
N TYR A 348 -9.29 -14.13 -3.22
CA TYR A 348 -9.97 -13.33 -2.19
C TYR A 348 -11.27 -12.70 -2.68
N GLY A 349 -11.30 -12.31 -3.94
CA GLY A 349 -12.48 -11.74 -4.59
C GLY A 349 -13.56 -12.76 -4.85
N TYR A 350 -14.80 -12.30 -4.95
CA TYR A 350 -15.91 -13.11 -5.41
C TYR A 350 -15.97 -13.02 -6.94
N ALA A 351 -15.82 -14.15 -7.64
CA ALA A 351 -16.15 -14.16 -9.06
C ALA A 351 -17.61 -13.72 -9.20
N ALA A 352 -17.90 -12.80 -10.11
CA ALA A 352 -19.28 -12.59 -10.54
C ALA A 352 -19.81 -13.98 -10.92
N GLU A 353 -20.88 -14.41 -10.28
CA GLU A 353 -21.61 -15.61 -10.72
C GLU A 353 -21.97 -15.34 -12.18
N VAL A 354 -21.35 -16.06 -13.09
CA VAL A 354 -21.79 -16.11 -14.47
C VAL A 354 -23.18 -16.72 -14.36
N THR A 355 -24.21 -15.89 -14.38
CA THR A 355 -25.57 -16.34 -14.59
C THR A 355 -25.55 -17.07 -15.92
N GLN A 356 -25.50 -18.41 -15.85
CA GLN A 356 -25.78 -19.28 -16.98
C GLN A 356 -27.29 -19.16 -17.29
N ASN A 357 -27.62 -18.05 -17.92
CA ASN A 357 -28.92 -17.89 -18.58
C ASN A 357 -28.62 -17.20 -19.91
N GLU A 358 -28.19 -17.99 -20.87
CA GLU A 358 -28.40 -17.79 -22.30
C GLU A 358 -27.82 -19.03 -23.02
N VAL A 359 -28.65 -20.06 -23.12
CA VAL A 359 -28.62 -21.04 -24.21
C VAL A 359 -30.02 -21.11 -24.81
#